data_5e5a2927198eb272628798a617aba8f6
#
_entry.id   5e5a2927198eb272628798a617aba8f6
#
_cell.length_a   1.000
_cell.length_b   1.000
_cell.length_c   1.000
_cell.angle_alpha   90.00
_cell.angle_beta   90.00
_cell.angle_gamma   90.00
#
_symmetry.space_group_name_H-M   'P 1'
#
loop_
_entity.id
_entity.type
_entity.pdbx_description
1 polymer ?
#
loop_
_entity_poly.entity_id
_entity_poly.type
_entity_poly.pdbx_seq_one_letter_code
_entity_poly.pdbx_strand_id
1 'polypeptide(L)'
;MHVDLNADLAEGCGSDEALLQRVSSANIACALHAGNAADMQRALAWAKQHNVRIGAHPGYPDRENFGRTNMHLPAAELRAYLHYQLGALQALCDAEGLQTAYVKPHGALYNQAAADRKLADALAESVRRFNPELKLMALSGSQLLEAGKAAGLGVISEVFADRRYMPDGSLVPRSRADAQISSDEEAIAQVLQMVQTGTVNTVDGGGKIAVQADSICLHGDG
;
A
#
# COMPACT_ATOMS: atom_id res chain seq x y z
N MET A 1 -17.00 -15.11 -4.99
CA MET A 1 -15.60 -14.73 -4.74
C MET A 1 -15.61 -13.23 -4.43
N HIS A 2 -15.07 -12.81 -3.32
CA HIS A 2 -14.96 -11.39 -2.98
C HIS A 2 -13.47 -11.04 -2.99
N VAL A 3 -13.12 -9.96 -3.68
CA VAL A 3 -11.77 -9.40 -3.71
C VAL A 3 -11.83 -8.01 -3.13
N ASP A 4 -10.86 -7.66 -2.29
CA ASP A 4 -10.74 -6.34 -1.71
C ASP A 4 -10.19 -5.35 -2.75
N LEU A 5 -10.80 -4.16 -2.83
CA LEU A 5 -10.27 -3.03 -3.59
C LEU A 5 -9.72 -2.01 -2.61
N ASN A 6 -8.50 -1.55 -2.82
CA ASN A 6 -7.88 -0.52 -1.99
C ASN A 6 -7.41 0.67 -2.82
N ALA A 7 -7.37 1.84 -2.20
CA ALA A 7 -6.82 3.06 -2.80
C ALA A 7 -6.01 3.86 -1.76
N ASP A 8 -4.98 4.56 -2.26
CA ASP A 8 -4.16 5.48 -1.47
C ASP A 8 -4.87 6.84 -1.39
N LEU A 9 -5.08 7.34 -0.18
CA LEU A 9 -5.96 8.47 0.14
C LEU A 9 -5.30 9.40 1.16
N ALA A 10 -5.90 10.57 1.36
CA ALA A 10 -5.38 11.65 2.19
C ALA A 10 -4.01 12.19 1.71
N GLU A 11 -3.72 12.05 0.42
CA GLU A 11 -2.48 12.50 -0.22
C GLU A 11 -2.60 13.90 -0.84
N GLY A 12 -3.79 14.52 -0.77
CA GLY A 12 -4.03 15.85 -1.33
C GLY A 12 -4.39 15.85 -2.81
N CYS A 13 -4.73 14.71 -3.41
CA CYS A 13 -5.08 14.58 -4.83
C CYS A 13 -6.52 15.02 -5.16
N GLY A 14 -7.39 15.21 -4.15
CA GLY A 14 -8.76 15.72 -4.34
C GLY A 14 -9.80 14.68 -4.79
N SER A 15 -9.44 13.43 -5.00
CA SER A 15 -10.33 12.32 -5.43
C SER A 15 -10.83 11.44 -4.30
N ASP A 16 -10.43 11.70 -3.06
CA ASP A 16 -10.63 10.82 -1.90
C ASP A 16 -12.08 10.39 -1.69
N GLU A 17 -13.02 11.33 -1.71
CA GLU A 17 -14.45 11.03 -1.49
C GLU A 17 -15.01 10.12 -2.59
N ALA A 18 -14.66 10.38 -3.85
CA ALA A 18 -15.12 9.59 -4.98
C ALA A 18 -14.56 8.15 -4.96
N LEU A 19 -13.31 7.98 -4.52
CA LEU A 19 -12.68 6.68 -4.35
C LEU A 19 -13.30 5.90 -3.20
N LEU A 20 -13.54 6.54 -2.04
CA LEU A 20 -14.14 5.90 -0.87
C LEU A 20 -15.54 5.34 -1.10
N GLN A 21 -16.26 5.86 -2.11
CA GLN A 21 -17.55 5.28 -2.54
C GLN A 21 -17.40 3.97 -3.34
N ARG A 22 -16.20 3.61 -3.76
CA ARG A 22 -15.92 2.51 -4.69
C ARG A 22 -14.99 1.44 -4.17
N VAL A 23 -14.18 1.78 -3.14
CA VAL A 23 -13.21 0.84 -2.55
C VAL A 23 -13.73 0.23 -1.26
N SER A 24 -13.19 -0.91 -0.89
CA SER A 24 -13.47 -1.58 0.39
C SER A 24 -12.41 -1.32 1.45
N SER A 25 -11.25 -0.82 1.04
CA SER A 25 -10.13 -0.48 1.93
C SER A 25 -9.47 0.84 1.52
N ALA A 26 -9.10 1.65 2.50
CA ALA A 26 -8.49 2.96 2.35
C ALA A 26 -7.11 2.99 3.00
N ASN A 27 -6.06 3.29 2.23
CA ASN A 27 -4.71 3.46 2.75
C ASN A 27 -4.52 4.95 3.06
N ILE A 28 -4.61 5.34 4.34
CA ILE A 28 -4.60 6.74 4.75
C ILE A 28 -3.16 7.23 4.94
N ALA A 29 -2.74 8.20 4.12
CA ALA A 29 -1.43 8.84 4.22
C ALA A 29 -1.23 9.47 5.62
N CYS A 30 -0.04 9.27 6.19
CA CYS A 30 0.26 9.64 7.57
C CYS A 30 1.14 10.91 7.68
N ALA A 31 0.91 11.87 6.79
CA ALA A 31 1.42 13.25 6.80
C ALA A 31 2.95 13.43 6.61
N LEU A 32 3.77 12.39 6.45
CA LEU A 32 5.21 12.58 6.17
C LEU A 32 5.52 12.68 4.68
N HIS A 33 4.95 11.81 3.85
CA HIS A 33 5.15 11.87 2.39
C HIS A 33 4.11 12.77 1.69
N ALA A 34 2.88 12.81 2.21
CA ALA A 34 1.78 13.60 1.64
C ALA A 34 0.70 13.89 2.68
N GLY A 35 -0.24 14.75 2.34
CA GLY A 35 -1.38 15.09 3.19
C GLY A 35 -1.01 15.82 4.49
N ASN A 36 -1.95 15.93 5.40
CA ASN A 36 -1.81 16.52 6.73
C ASN A 36 -2.91 16.00 7.67
N ALA A 37 -2.93 16.45 8.93
CA ALA A 37 -3.90 15.99 9.92
C ALA A 37 -5.36 16.24 9.51
N ALA A 38 -5.65 17.36 8.84
CA ALA A 38 -7.00 17.67 8.37
C ALA A 38 -7.43 16.77 7.21
N ASP A 39 -6.50 16.41 6.32
CA ASP A 39 -6.75 15.45 5.23
C ASP A 39 -7.04 14.07 5.81
N MET A 40 -6.24 13.61 6.79
CA MET A 40 -6.47 12.35 7.51
C MET A 40 -7.87 12.34 8.15
N GLN A 41 -8.23 13.39 8.88
CA GLN A 41 -9.52 13.46 9.55
C GLN A 41 -10.70 13.43 8.57
N ARG A 42 -10.60 14.15 7.43
CA ARG A 42 -11.63 14.10 6.38
C ARG A 42 -11.77 12.71 5.78
N ALA A 43 -10.65 12.07 5.43
CA ALA A 43 -10.66 10.73 4.88
C ALA A 43 -11.26 9.70 5.86
N LEU A 44 -10.97 9.81 7.16
CA LEU A 44 -11.58 8.98 8.20
C LEU A 44 -13.09 9.20 8.32
N ALA A 45 -13.57 10.44 8.25
CA ALA A 45 -15.01 10.73 8.28
C ALA A 45 -15.74 10.10 7.10
N TRP A 46 -15.18 10.19 5.88
CA TRP A 46 -15.75 9.53 4.69
C TRP A 46 -15.64 8.01 4.77
N ALA A 47 -14.50 7.46 5.24
CA ALA A 47 -14.36 6.02 5.43
C ALA A 47 -15.40 5.46 6.41
N LYS A 48 -15.69 6.18 7.49
CA LYS A 48 -16.76 5.87 8.45
C LYS A 48 -18.13 5.87 7.79
N GLN A 49 -18.42 6.91 7.01
CA GLN A 49 -19.70 7.06 6.30
C GLN A 49 -19.95 5.92 5.31
N HIS A 50 -18.93 5.47 4.61
CA HIS A 50 -19.00 4.43 3.58
C HIS A 50 -18.64 3.03 4.09
N ASN A 51 -18.38 2.88 5.39
CA ASN A 51 -17.98 1.60 6.02
C ASN A 51 -16.75 0.97 5.34
N VAL A 52 -15.76 1.80 5.00
CA VAL A 52 -14.50 1.39 4.37
C VAL A 52 -13.47 1.01 5.43
N ARG A 53 -12.76 -0.08 5.23
CA ARG A 53 -11.70 -0.55 6.14
C ARG A 53 -10.50 0.38 6.06
N ILE A 54 -9.95 0.77 7.22
CA ILE A 54 -8.85 1.72 7.32
C ILE A 54 -7.52 1.00 7.47
N GLY A 55 -6.55 1.39 6.65
CA GLY A 55 -5.15 1.04 6.76
C GLY A 55 -4.28 2.28 6.90
N ALA A 56 -3.17 2.16 7.59
CA ALA A 56 -2.16 3.20 7.65
C ALA A 56 -1.24 3.13 6.43
N HIS A 57 -0.94 4.29 5.85
CA HIS A 57 -0.08 4.41 4.67
C HIS A 57 1.18 5.24 4.97
N PRO A 58 2.11 4.70 5.82
CA PRO A 58 3.31 5.41 6.20
C PRO A 58 4.35 5.40 5.07
N GLY A 59 5.00 6.53 4.87
CA GLY A 59 6.10 6.67 3.91
C GLY A 59 7.39 7.20 4.55
N TYR A 60 8.44 7.33 3.74
CA TYR A 60 9.62 8.07 4.12
C TYR A 60 9.30 9.56 4.35
N PRO A 61 10.09 10.27 5.17
CA PRO A 61 9.93 11.72 5.38
C PRO A 61 10.47 12.52 4.18
N ASP A 62 9.87 12.31 3.02
CA ASP A 62 10.29 12.84 1.71
C ASP A 62 9.10 13.52 1.00
N ARG A 63 8.55 14.54 1.65
CA ARG A 63 7.38 15.25 1.13
C ARG A 63 7.64 15.92 -0.22
N GLU A 64 8.85 16.43 -0.45
CA GLU A 64 9.22 17.13 -1.68
C GLU A 64 9.14 16.21 -2.91
N ASN A 65 9.39 14.91 -2.74
CA ASN A 65 9.32 13.91 -3.79
C ASN A 65 8.18 12.90 -3.57
N PHE A 66 7.20 13.27 -2.76
CA PHE A 66 6.03 12.42 -2.51
C PHE A 66 6.40 11.03 -1.97
N GLY A 67 7.44 10.93 -1.14
CA GLY A 67 7.90 9.65 -0.59
C GLY A 67 8.46 8.66 -1.61
N ARG A 68 8.85 9.14 -2.81
CA ARG A 68 9.28 8.27 -3.93
C ARG A 68 10.80 8.21 -4.09
N THR A 69 11.56 8.93 -3.26
CA THR A 69 13.03 8.82 -3.23
C THR A 69 13.46 7.68 -2.30
N ASN A 70 14.34 6.83 -2.81
CA ASN A 70 14.94 5.77 -1.99
C ASN A 70 15.77 6.35 -0.85
N MET A 71 15.54 5.86 0.36
CA MET A 71 16.26 6.28 1.56
C MET A 71 16.88 5.07 2.27
N HIS A 72 17.99 5.32 2.98
CA HIS A 72 18.64 4.32 3.82
C HIS A 72 18.65 4.82 5.27
N LEU A 73 17.67 4.40 6.03
CA LEU A 73 17.52 4.75 7.43
C LEU A 73 18.03 3.61 8.34
N PRO A 74 18.74 3.91 9.43
CA PRO A 74 18.97 2.92 10.48
C PRO A 74 17.65 2.33 11.00
N ALA A 75 17.62 1.05 11.36
CA ALA A 75 16.39 0.37 11.78
C ALA A 75 15.67 1.05 12.97
N ALA A 76 16.43 1.68 13.88
CA ALA A 76 15.87 2.42 15.00
C ALA A 76 15.15 3.71 14.54
N GLU A 77 15.71 4.39 13.55
CA GLU A 77 15.14 5.60 12.97
C GLU A 77 13.90 5.27 12.13
N LEU A 78 13.99 4.25 11.26
CA LEU A 78 12.84 3.74 10.52
C LEU A 78 11.66 3.43 11.46
N ARG A 79 11.93 2.72 12.57
CA ARG A 79 10.91 2.39 13.57
C ARG A 79 10.31 3.66 14.19
N ALA A 80 11.13 4.67 14.50
CA ALA A 80 10.64 5.93 15.07
C ALA A 80 9.68 6.63 14.09
N TYR A 81 10.03 6.73 12.81
CA TYR A 81 9.16 7.29 11.78
C TYR A 81 7.87 6.49 11.58
N LEU A 82 7.96 5.16 11.60
CA LEU A 82 6.77 4.31 11.49
C LEU A 82 5.84 4.51 12.69
N HIS A 83 6.37 4.41 13.93
CA HIS A 83 5.55 4.57 15.13
C HIS A 83 4.94 5.95 15.25
N TYR A 84 5.65 7.00 14.83
CA TYR A 84 5.10 8.37 14.75
C TYR A 84 3.88 8.42 13.83
N GLN A 85 4.00 7.89 12.61
CA GLN A 85 2.94 7.89 11.61
C GLN A 85 1.74 7.03 12.03
N LEU A 86 2.00 5.81 12.48
CA LEU A 86 0.97 4.89 12.95
C LEU A 86 0.24 5.44 14.18
N GLY A 87 0.98 6.03 15.13
CA GLY A 87 0.41 6.64 16.32
C GLY A 87 -0.47 7.85 16.01
N ALA A 88 -0.06 8.69 15.06
CA ALA A 88 -0.85 9.83 14.62
C ALA A 88 -2.21 9.40 14.03
N LEU A 89 -2.19 8.40 13.13
CA LEU A 89 -3.44 7.86 12.55
C LEU A 89 -4.29 7.17 13.62
N GLN A 90 -3.67 6.35 14.47
CA GLN A 90 -4.39 5.62 15.52
C GLN A 90 -5.12 6.59 16.46
N ALA A 91 -4.49 7.68 16.89
CA ALA A 91 -5.12 8.69 17.75
C ALA A 91 -6.35 9.33 17.09
N LEU A 92 -6.31 9.62 15.78
CA LEU A 92 -7.45 10.12 15.04
C LEU A 92 -8.55 9.06 14.89
N CYS A 93 -8.19 7.81 14.64
CA CYS A 93 -9.14 6.69 14.60
C CYS A 93 -9.84 6.51 15.94
N ASP A 94 -9.11 6.53 17.05
CA ASP A 94 -9.67 6.37 18.40
C ASP A 94 -10.67 7.47 18.74
N ALA A 95 -10.35 8.72 18.36
CA ALA A 95 -11.25 9.87 18.56
C ALA A 95 -12.58 9.71 17.81
N GLU A 96 -12.58 9.02 16.68
CA GLU A 96 -13.76 8.77 15.84
C GLU A 96 -14.46 7.42 16.13
N GLY A 97 -13.93 6.62 17.06
CA GLY A 97 -14.40 5.25 17.34
C GLY A 97 -14.15 4.29 16.18
N LEU A 98 -13.06 4.52 15.45
CA LEU A 98 -12.60 3.70 14.31
C LEU A 98 -11.37 2.88 14.72
N GLN A 99 -10.99 1.93 13.88
CA GLN A 99 -9.81 1.10 14.10
C GLN A 99 -8.95 1.01 12.84
N THR A 100 -7.63 1.10 13.00
CA THR A 100 -6.68 0.76 11.95
C THR A 100 -6.58 -0.76 11.84
N ALA A 101 -6.80 -1.32 10.65
CA ALA A 101 -6.83 -2.77 10.43
C ALA A 101 -5.51 -3.32 9.87
N TYR A 102 -4.75 -2.50 9.15
CA TYR A 102 -3.53 -2.94 8.47
C TYR A 102 -2.58 -1.75 8.22
N VAL A 103 -1.35 -2.09 7.82
CA VAL A 103 -0.32 -1.15 7.35
C VAL A 103 0.07 -1.50 5.93
N LYS A 104 0.06 -0.53 5.04
CA LYS A 104 0.60 -0.59 3.69
C LYS A 104 1.65 0.52 3.55
N PRO A 105 2.95 0.22 3.46
CA PRO A 105 3.96 1.26 3.23
C PRO A 105 3.72 2.01 1.91
N HIS A 106 4.11 3.28 1.85
CA HIS A 106 4.01 4.10 0.64
C HIS A 106 5.29 4.08 -0.19
N GLY A 107 5.14 4.19 -1.49
CA GLY A 107 6.13 4.63 -2.47
C GLY A 107 7.48 3.90 -2.41
N ALA A 108 8.57 4.64 -2.18
CA ALA A 108 9.91 4.07 -2.15
C ALA A 108 10.10 3.08 -1.00
N LEU A 109 9.50 3.32 0.16
CA LEU A 109 9.57 2.40 1.30
C LEU A 109 8.93 1.04 0.95
N TYR A 110 7.78 1.05 0.28
CA TYR A 110 7.10 -0.15 -0.20
C TYR A 110 7.97 -0.94 -1.19
N ASN A 111 8.48 -0.27 -2.24
CA ASN A 111 9.24 -0.92 -3.30
C ASN A 111 10.61 -1.42 -2.82
N GLN A 112 11.32 -0.66 -1.98
CA GLN A 112 12.58 -1.11 -1.39
C GLN A 112 12.36 -2.32 -0.47
N ALA A 113 11.35 -2.28 0.42
CA ALA A 113 11.06 -3.40 1.30
C ALA A 113 10.54 -4.64 0.54
N ALA A 114 9.94 -4.46 -0.65
CA ALA A 114 9.56 -5.58 -1.51
C ALA A 114 10.77 -6.39 -1.99
N ALA A 115 11.94 -5.76 -2.18
CA ALA A 115 13.17 -6.37 -2.69
C ALA A 115 14.23 -6.65 -1.60
N ASP A 116 14.30 -5.82 -0.56
CA ASP A 116 15.33 -5.90 0.50
C ASP A 116 14.76 -6.59 1.75
N ARG A 117 15.20 -7.82 1.98
CA ARG A 117 14.79 -8.62 3.14
C ARG A 117 15.13 -7.95 4.48
N LYS A 118 16.28 -7.31 4.60
CA LYS A 118 16.70 -6.66 5.85
C LYS A 118 15.79 -5.48 6.20
N LEU A 119 15.44 -4.67 5.20
CA LEU A 119 14.50 -3.56 5.37
C LEU A 119 13.10 -4.11 5.68
N ALA A 120 12.67 -5.16 4.99
CA ALA A 120 11.40 -5.83 5.20
C ALA A 120 11.25 -6.36 6.63
N ASP A 121 12.27 -7.05 7.15
CA ASP A 121 12.29 -7.56 8.53
C ASP A 121 12.22 -6.42 9.56
N ALA A 122 12.96 -5.33 9.35
CA ALA A 122 12.93 -4.17 10.24
C ALA A 122 11.55 -3.47 10.23
N LEU A 123 10.90 -3.41 9.06
CA LEU A 123 9.57 -2.83 8.92
C LEU A 123 8.52 -3.73 9.59
N ALA A 124 8.50 -5.01 9.28
CA ALA A 124 7.55 -5.98 9.85
C ALA A 124 7.65 -6.03 11.39
N GLU A 125 8.88 -6.07 11.92
CA GLU A 125 9.11 -6.02 13.38
C GLU A 125 8.63 -4.69 13.99
N SER A 126 8.77 -3.57 13.28
CA SER A 126 8.28 -2.27 13.74
C SER A 126 6.75 -2.24 13.83
N VAL A 127 6.05 -2.79 12.83
CA VAL A 127 4.59 -2.91 12.84
C VAL A 127 4.15 -3.84 13.99
N ARG A 128 4.78 -5.00 14.13
CA ARG A 128 4.47 -5.97 15.21
C ARG A 128 4.63 -5.36 16.61
N ARG A 129 5.69 -4.56 16.81
CA ARG A 129 5.92 -3.85 18.08
C ARG A 129 4.91 -2.76 18.36
N PHE A 130 4.39 -2.13 17.33
CA PHE A 130 3.35 -1.13 17.48
C PHE A 130 2.01 -1.76 17.87
N ASN A 131 1.58 -2.73 17.07
CA ASN A 131 0.38 -3.53 17.38
C ASN A 131 0.43 -4.87 16.62
N PRO A 132 0.53 -6.03 17.30
CA PRO A 132 0.64 -7.34 16.65
C PRO A 132 -0.65 -7.79 15.95
N GLU A 133 -1.79 -7.15 16.20
CA GLU A 133 -3.07 -7.45 15.52
C GLU A 133 -3.19 -6.79 14.14
N LEU A 134 -2.33 -5.81 13.82
CA LEU A 134 -2.32 -5.19 12.51
C LEU A 134 -1.84 -6.18 11.46
N LYS A 135 -2.52 -6.16 10.31
CA LYS A 135 -2.04 -6.89 9.14
C LYS A 135 -1.01 -6.05 8.37
N LEU A 136 -0.13 -6.70 7.63
CA LEU A 136 0.81 -6.05 6.73
C LEU A 136 0.39 -6.31 5.28
N MET A 137 0.04 -5.25 4.54
CA MET A 137 -0.27 -5.31 3.12
C MET A 137 1.01 -5.05 2.32
N ALA A 138 1.34 -5.96 1.41
CA ALA A 138 2.56 -5.91 0.61
C ALA A 138 2.37 -6.56 -0.75
N LEU A 139 3.23 -6.20 -1.71
CA LEU A 139 3.25 -6.74 -3.06
C LEU A 139 3.30 -8.27 -3.04
N SER A 140 2.48 -8.89 -3.83
CA SER A 140 2.44 -10.35 -4.01
C SER A 140 3.83 -10.91 -4.32
N GLY A 141 4.25 -11.92 -3.56
CA GLY A 141 5.56 -12.58 -3.74
C GLY A 141 6.77 -11.79 -3.20
N SER A 142 6.58 -10.63 -2.56
CA SER A 142 7.67 -9.77 -2.09
C SER A 142 8.34 -10.26 -0.80
N GLN A 143 9.57 -9.76 -0.57
CA GLN A 143 10.28 -9.95 0.71
C GLN A 143 9.51 -9.37 1.90
N LEU A 144 8.75 -8.28 1.70
CA LEU A 144 7.95 -7.67 2.76
C LEU A 144 6.79 -8.58 3.18
N LEU A 145 6.15 -9.25 2.23
CA LEU A 145 5.09 -10.22 2.53
C LEU A 145 5.63 -11.39 3.37
N GLU A 146 6.80 -11.91 2.98
CA GLU A 146 7.46 -13.01 3.71
C GLU A 146 7.97 -12.57 5.09
N ALA A 147 8.48 -11.35 5.22
CA ALA A 147 8.89 -10.78 6.50
C ALA A 147 7.69 -10.61 7.46
N GLY A 148 6.53 -10.18 6.94
CA GLY A 148 5.29 -10.10 7.72
C GLY A 148 4.87 -11.44 8.28
N LYS A 149 4.86 -12.49 7.46
CA LYS A 149 4.58 -13.88 7.88
C LYS A 149 5.59 -14.35 8.95
N ALA A 150 6.88 -14.13 8.71
CA ALA A 150 7.95 -14.53 9.63
C ALA A 150 7.86 -13.80 10.99
N ALA A 151 7.39 -12.54 11.00
CA ALA A 151 7.13 -11.78 12.21
C ALA A 151 5.84 -12.19 12.96
N GLY A 152 5.03 -13.10 12.39
CA GLY A 152 3.77 -13.54 12.96
C GLY A 152 2.60 -12.56 12.76
N LEU A 153 2.73 -11.60 11.83
CA LEU A 153 1.65 -10.72 11.43
C LEU A 153 0.69 -11.42 10.45
N GLY A 154 -0.59 -11.09 10.51
CA GLY A 154 -1.47 -11.33 9.38
C GLY A 154 -0.97 -10.56 8.16
N VAL A 155 -1.04 -11.15 6.97
CA VAL A 155 -0.60 -10.50 5.74
C VAL A 155 -1.73 -10.38 4.73
N ILE A 156 -1.65 -9.37 3.86
CA ILE A 156 -2.55 -9.15 2.72
C ILE A 156 -1.65 -9.04 1.48
N SER A 157 -1.81 -9.99 0.57
CA SER A 157 -1.08 -9.99 -0.70
C SER A 157 -1.75 -9.03 -1.68
N GLU A 158 -1.02 -7.96 -2.05
CA GLU A 158 -1.52 -6.91 -2.92
C GLU A 158 -1.08 -7.12 -4.36
N VAL A 159 -1.99 -6.79 -5.28
CA VAL A 159 -1.73 -6.64 -6.71
C VAL A 159 -2.25 -5.29 -7.19
N PHE A 160 -1.83 -4.86 -8.38
CA PHE A 160 -2.15 -3.54 -8.92
C PHE A 160 -2.92 -3.65 -10.24
N ALA A 161 -4.03 -2.92 -10.34
CA ALA A 161 -4.84 -2.89 -11.54
C ALA A 161 -4.15 -2.12 -12.68
N ASP A 162 -3.48 -1.04 -12.35
CA ASP A 162 -2.97 0.00 -13.24
C ASP A 162 -1.43 0.03 -13.40
N ARG A 163 -0.73 -0.97 -12.83
CA ARG A 163 0.73 -1.06 -12.89
C ARG A 163 1.17 -2.33 -13.64
N ARG A 164 2.24 -2.19 -14.42
CA ARG A 164 2.86 -3.36 -15.09
C ARG A 164 3.91 -4.01 -14.21
N TYR A 165 4.20 -5.26 -14.51
CA TYR A 165 5.09 -6.13 -13.74
C TYR A 165 6.34 -6.51 -14.52
N MET A 166 7.47 -6.56 -13.81
CA MET A 166 8.73 -7.11 -14.31
C MET A 166 8.71 -8.65 -14.17
N PRO A 167 9.59 -9.37 -14.92
CA PRO A 167 9.67 -10.84 -14.82
C PRO A 167 10.00 -11.38 -13.43
N ASP A 168 10.64 -10.58 -12.56
CA ASP A 168 10.96 -10.94 -11.18
C ASP A 168 9.79 -10.67 -10.18
N GLY A 169 8.66 -10.18 -10.68
CA GLY A 169 7.49 -9.86 -9.87
C GLY A 169 7.46 -8.44 -9.30
N SER A 170 8.53 -7.67 -9.44
CA SER A 170 8.52 -6.25 -9.06
C SER A 170 7.66 -5.42 -10.00
N LEU A 171 7.23 -4.23 -9.53
CA LEU A 171 6.54 -3.28 -10.38
C LEU A 171 7.54 -2.58 -11.32
N VAL A 172 7.12 -2.35 -12.57
CA VAL A 172 7.90 -1.55 -13.51
C VAL A 172 8.17 -0.17 -12.90
N PRO A 173 9.44 0.31 -12.86
CA PRO A 173 9.76 1.62 -12.30
C PRO A 173 8.96 2.74 -12.98
N ARG A 174 8.41 3.66 -12.19
CA ARG A 174 7.58 4.78 -12.72
C ARG A 174 8.31 5.68 -13.72
N SER A 175 9.65 5.64 -13.76
CA SER A 175 10.47 6.35 -14.75
C SER A 175 10.38 5.76 -16.16
N ARG A 176 9.90 4.53 -16.33
CA ARG A 176 9.65 3.93 -17.65
C ARG A 176 8.27 4.39 -18.17
N ALA A 177 8.20 4.68 -19.45
CA ALA A 177 6.96 5.11 -20.12
C ALA A 177 5.85 4.04 -20.10
N ASP A 178 6.23 2.76 -19.98
CA ASP A 178 5.33 1.62 -19.94
C ASP A 178 5.02 1.14 -18.51
N ALA A 179 5.31 1.95 -17.48
CA ALA A 179 5.10 1.55 -16.09
C ALA A 179 3.62 1.46 -15.69
N GLN A 180 2.77 2.24 -16.35
CA GLN A 180 1.34 2.32 -16.03
C GLN A 180 0.48 1.82 -17.18
N ILE A 181 -0.69 1.32 -16.83
CA ILE A 181 -1.75 0.97 -17.77
C ILE A 181 -2.73 2.15 -17.78
N SER A 182 -2.89 2.78 -18.94
CA SER A 182 -3.77 3.94 -19.12
C SER A 182 -5.13 3.58 -19.75
N SER A 183 -5.30 2.35 -20.22
CA SER A 183 -6.58 1.86 -20.76
C SER A 183 -7.37 1.13 -19.67
N ASP A 184 -8.61 1.54 -19.47
CA ASP A 184 -9.53 0.87 -18.54
C ASP A 184 -9.75 -0.59 -18.93
N GLU A 185 -9.88 -0.88 -20.24
CA GLU A 185 -10.08 -2.24 -20.74
C GLU A 185 -8.88 -3.13 -20.41
N GLU A 186 -7.66 -2.62 -20.55
CA GLU A 186 -6.44 -3.36 -20.22
C GLU A 186 -6.32 -3.57 -18.71
N ALA A 187 -6.61 -2.56 -17.90
CA ALA A 187 -6.62 -2.68 -16.44
C ALA A 187 -7.63 -3.71 -15.96
N ILE A 188 -8.85 -3.68 -16.50
CA ILE A 188 -9.90 -4.67 -16.19
C ILE A 188 -9.45 -6.08 -16.60
N ALA A 189 -8.88 -6.23 -17.79
CA ALA A 189 -8.39 -7.53 -18.27
C ALA A 189 -7.28 -8.09 -17.37
N GLN A 190 -6.34 -7.23 -16.94
CA GLN A 190 -5.29 -7.61 -15.99
C GLN A 190 -5.87 -8.06 -14.64
N VAL A 191 -6.81 -7.31 -14.08
CA VAL A 191 -7.49 -7.67 -12.83
C VAL A 191 -8.19 -9.01 -12.95
N LEU A 192 -8.96 -9.21 -14.02
CA LEU A 192 -9.66 -10.48 -14.25
C LEU A 192 -8.68 -11.66 -14.39
N GLN A 193 -7.55 -11.46 -15.08
CA GLN A 193 -6.51 -12.46 -15.18
C GLN A 193 -5.94 -12.82 -13.80
N MET A 194 -5.56 -11.82 -12.99
CA MET A 194 -5.01 -12.05 -11.65
C MET A 194 -5.99 -12.79 -10.74
N VAL A 195 -7.26 -12.41 -10.77
CA VAL A 195 -8.29 -12.99 -9.90
C VAL A 195 -8.71 -14.40 -10.35
N GLN A 196 -8.81 -14.65 -11.67
CA GLN A 196 -9.31 -15.92 -12.20
C GLN A 196 -8.20 -16.98 -12.33
N THR A 197 -6.99 -16.57 -12.68
CA THR A 197 -5.90 -17.51 -12.99
C THR A 197 -4.74 -17.47 -11.99
N GLY A 198 -4.70 -16.49 -11.07
CA GLY A 198 -3.56 -16.31 -10.16
C GLY A 198 -2.28 -15.93 -10.89
N THR A 199 -2.38 -15.27 -12.05
CA THR A 199 -1.20 -14.87 -12.85
C THR A 199 -1.34 -13.46 -13.39
N VAL A 200 -0.20 -12.81 -13.67
CA VAL A 200 -0.15 -11.53 -14.38
C VAL A 200 0.91 -11.56 -15.49
N ASN A 201 0.64 -10.84 -16.58
CA ASN A 201 1.61 -10.68 -17.66
C ASN A 201 2.75 -9.77 -17.22
N THR A 202 3.96 -10.06 -17.69
CA THR A 202 5.14 -9.23 -17.44
C THR A 202 5.58 -8.50 -18.70
N VAL A 203 6.28 -7.37 -18.52
CA VAL A 203 6.93 -6.66 -19.65
C VAL A 203 8.16 -7.43 -20.14
N ASP A 204 8.80 -6.90 -21.20
CA ASP A 204 10.08 -7.38 -21.73
C ASP A 204 10.07 -8.86 -22.17
N GLY A 205 8.89 -9.38 -22.55
CA GLY A 205 8.74 -10.75 -23.05
C GLY A 205 8.87 -11.84 -21.96
N GLY A 206 8.82 -11.48 -20.67
CA GLY A 206 8.98 -12.38 -19.54
C GLY A 206 7.82 -13.38 -19.33
N GLY A 207 6.74 -13.27 -20.12
CA GLY A 207 5.61 -14.19 -20.03
C GLY A 207 4.66 -13.87 -18.89
N LYS A 208 4.32 -14.85 -18.06
CA LYS A 208 3.41 -14.73 -16.92
C LYS A 208 4.10 -15.16 -15.64
N ILE A 209 3.79 -14.45 -14.55
CA ILE A 209 4.21 -14.84 -13.20
C ILE A 209 3.00 -15.14 -12.33
N ALA A 210 3.18 -15.98 -11.32
CA ALA A 210 2.15 -16.28 -10.34
C ALA A 210 1.99 -15.10 -9.36
N VAL A 211 0.75 -14.77 -9.03
CA VAL A 211 0.40 -13.76 -8.02
C VAL A 211 -0.76 -14.24 -7.17
N GLN A 212 -0.83 -13.76 -5.93
CA GLN A 212 -1.98 -13.92 -5.05
C GLN A 212 -2.66 -12.55 -4.89
N ALA A 213 -3.91 -12.44 -5.28
CA ALA A 213 -4.69 -11.21 -5.24
C ALA A 213 -5.67 -11.22 -4.06
N ASP A 214 -5.18 -10.91 -2.84
CA ASP A 214 -6.06 -10.70 -1.69
C ASP A 214 -6.69 -9.30 -1.73
N SER A 215 -5.96 -8.31 -2.21
CA SER A 215 -6.39 -6.93 -2.41
C SER A 215 -5.83 -6.36 -3.72
N ILE A 216 -6.63 -5.57 -4.40
CA ILE A 216 -6.26 -4.92 -5.67
C ILE A 216 -6.18 -3.42 -5.44
N CYS A 217 -5.03 -2.83 -5.71
CA CYS A 217 -4.82 -1.39 -5.62
C CYS A 217 -5.29 -0.68 -6.89
N LEU A 218 -5.99 0.43 -6.67
CA LEU A 218 -6.37 1.42 -7.67
C LEU A 218 -5.72 2.76 -7.28
N HIS A 219 -4.99 3.39 -8.19
CA HIS A 219 -4.45 4.71 -7.95
C HIS A 219 -5.41 5.80 -8.46
N GLY A 220 -5.49 6.91 -7.72
CA GLY A 220 -6.28 8.07 -8.09
C GLY A 220 -5.42 9.28 -8.52
N ASP A 221 -4.11 9.08 -8.70
CA ASP A 221 -3.12 10.10 -9.03
C ASP A 221 -2.67 10.05 -10.52
N GLY A 222 -3.40 9.32 -11.34
CA GLY A 222 -3.14 9.14 -12.78
C GLY A 222 -4.09 9.89 -13.69
#